data_4794fd5913a21dd8f8a3694beee3a4d1
#
_entry.id   4794fd5913a21dd8f8a3694beee3a4d1
#
_cell.length_a   1.000
_cell.length_b   1.000
_cell.length_c   1.000
_cell.angle_alpha   90.00
_cell.angle_beta   90.00
_cell.angle_gamma   90.00
#
_symmetry.space_group_name_H-M   'P 1'
#
loop_
_entity.id
_entity.type
_entity.pdbx_description
1 polymer ?
#
loop_
_entity_poly.entity_id
_entity_poly.type
_entity_poly.pdbx_seq_one_letter_code
_entity_poly.pdbx_strand_id
1 'polypeptide(L)'
;MLSKIKLFILIIMISFLGNNATAKYEKLAYDFVFKNLDGGTLNLAEFKKKVIVVVNVASQCGFTSQYEDMQKIWELYQEKDFVMLGVPSNDFGQQEPGTNKEIKNFCESKFGINFPMTEK
;
A
#
# COMPACT_ATOMS: atom_id res chain seq x y z
N MET A 1 -3.10 58.15 4.04
CA MET A 1 -4.09 57.07 3.98
C MET A 1 -3.62 55.87 3.11
N LEU A 2 -3.11 56.10 1.93
CA LEU A 2 -2.61 55.04 1.03
C LEU A 2 -1.43 54.23 1.59
N SER A 3 -0.54 54.82 2.40
CA SER A 3 0.64 54.07 2.93
C SER A 3 0.28 53.07 3.99
N LYS A 4 -0.74 53.32 4.81
CA LYS A 4 -1.24 52.38 5.84
C LYS A 4 -1.98 51.20 5.19
N ILE A 5 -2.69 51.42 4.07
CA ILE A 5 -3.39 50.37 3.33
C ILE A 5 -2.39 49.44 2.64
N LYS A 6 -1.32 49.99 2.04
CA LYS A 6 -0.22 49.19 1.45
C LYS A 6 0.48 48.31 2.48
N LEU A 7 0.72 48.84 3.68
CA LEU A 7 1.35 48.09 4.78
C LEU A 7 0.42 46.94 5.27
N PHE A 8 -0.91 47.19 5.35
CA PHE A 8 -1.89 46.20 5.78
C PHE A 8 -2.03 45.06 4.78
N ILE A 9 -2.03 45.35 3.47
CA ILE A 9 -2.03 44.37 2.40
C ILE A 9 -0.76 43.54 2.40
N LEU A 10 0.41 44.15 2.66
CA LEU A 10 1.68 43.43 2.75
C LEU A 10 1.71 42.45 3.92
N ILE A 11 1.17 42.84 5.11
CA ILE A 11 1.08 41.97 6.28
C ILE A 11 0.15 40.79 6.02
N ILE A 12 -0.98 40.98 5.35
CA ILE A 12 -1.90 39.91 4.98
C ILE A 12 -1.25 38.95 3.96
N MET A 13 -0.48 39.46 3.00
CA MET A 13 0.24 38.64 2.04
C MET A 13 1.32 37.76 2.68
N ILE A 14 2.02 38.27 3.68
CA ILE A 14 3.04 37.50 4.43
C ILE A 14 2.39 36.40 5.27
N SER A 15 1.17 36.61 5.78
CA SER A 15 0.44 35.61 6.56
C SER A 15 -0.01 34.40 5.73
N PHE A 16 -0.14 34.54 4.41
CA PHE A 16 -0.48 33.43 3.49
C PHE A 16 0.73 32.63 3.00
N LEU A 17 1.97 33.10 3.24
CA LEU A 17 3.20 32.43 2.80
C LEU A 17 3.79 31.44 3.83
N GLY A 18 3.11 31.20 4.93
CA GLY A 18 3.69 30.53 6.10
C GLY A 18 3.10 29.18 6.53
N ASN A 19 2.21 28.54 5.78
CA ASN A 19 1.71 27.23 6.14
C ASN A 19 2.15 26.15 5.13
N ASN A 20 3.45 25.89 5.07
CA ASN A 20 3.91 24.59 4.63
C ASN A 20 3.57 23.60 5.75
N ALA A 21 2.38 22.99 5.70
CA ALA A 21 2.06 21.85 6.50
C ALA A 21 2.94 20.68 6.03
N THR A 22 4.14 20.60 6.55
CA THR A 22 4.96 19.40 6.44
C THR A 22 4.32 18.35 7.31
N ALA A 23 3.59 17.41 6.69
CA ALA A 23 3.14 16.23 7.39
C ALA A 23 4.39 15.48 7.90
N LYS A 24 4.63 15.56 9.21
CA LYS A 24 5.71 14.81 9.85
C LYS A 24 5.21 13.38 10.06
N TYR A 25 5.60 12.49 9.16
CA TYR A 25 5.37 11.07 9.36
C TYR A 25 6.36 10.55 10.40
N GLU A 26 5.84 9.95 11.47
CA GLU A 26 6.68 9.31 12.50
C GLU A 26 7.27 7.99 12.01
N LYS A 27 6.59 7.33 11.07
CA LYS A 27 7.03 6.06 10.46
C LYS A 27 6.81 6.10 8.95
N LEU A 28 7.76 5.53 8.23
CA LEU A 28 7.66 5.28 6.80
C LEU A 28 7.19 3.84 6.55
N ALA A 29 6.73 3.55 5.34
CA ALA A 29 6.39 2.18 4.94
C ALA A 29 7.55 1.19 5.18
N TYR A 30 8.78 1.65 5.00
CA TYR A 30 10.00 0.85 5.16
C TYR A 30 10.36 0.48 6.60
N ASP A 31 9.64 1.02 7.59
CA ASP A 31 9.84 0.72 9.02
C ASP A 31 8.97 -0.46 9.49
N PHE A 32 8.18 -1.05 8.57
CA PHE A 32 7.31 -2.17 8.89
C PHE A 32 7.90 -3.50 8.42
N VAL A 33 7.70 -4.50 9.27
CA VAL A 33 8.04 -5.91 9.00
C VAL A 33 6.79 -6.74 9.27
N PHE A 34 6.43 -7.59 8.34
CA PHE A 34 5.30 -8.51 8.45
C PHE A 34 5.79 -9.96 8.45
N LYS A 35 4.93 -10.86 8.86
CA LYS A 35 5.12 -12.27 8.58
C LYS A 35 4.72 -12.56 7.15
N ASN A 36 5.51 -13.39 6.47
CA ASN A 36 5.24 -13.80 5.10
C ASN A 36 4.29 -15.01 5.10
N LEU A 37 3.34 -15.04 4.18
CA LEU A 37 2.41 -16.14 4.00
C LEU A 37 3.11 -17.50 3.77
N ASP A 38 4.31 -17.48 3.20
CA ASP A 38 5.17 -18.64 2.95
C ASP A 38 6.05 -19.03 4.16
N GLY A 39 5.92 -18.29 5.25
CA GLY A 39 6.81 -18.38 6.42
C GLY A 39 7.97 -17.41 6.36
N GLY A 40 8.53 -17.12 7.54
CA GLY A 40 9.58 -16.12 7.68
C GLY A 40 9.05 -14.68 7.75
N THR A 41 9.88 -13.73 7.38
CA THR A 41 9.59 -12.30 7.49
C THR A 41 9.58 -11.63 6.12
N LEU A 42 8.71 -10.62 5.97
CA LEU A 42 8.61 -9.74 4.84
C LEU A 42 8.92 -8.32 5.33
N ASN A 43 10.13 -7.86 5.04
CA ASN A 43 10.63 -6.57 5.48
C ASN A 43 10.44 -5.53 4.38
N LEU A 44 9.60 -4.53 4.60
CA LEU A 44 9.35 -3.49 3.59
C LEU A 44 10.58 -2.62 3.29
N ALA A 45 11.62 -2.67 4.13
CA ALA A 45 12.90 -2.00 3.84
C ALA A 45 13.59 -2.56 2.58
N GLU A 46 13.31 -3.80 2.20
CA GLU A 46 13.83 -4.45 0.98
C GLU A 46 13.23 -3.85 -0.30
N PHE A 47 12.12 -3.15 -0.16
CA PHE A 47 11.41 -2.51 -1.29
C PHE A 47 11.72 -1.01 -1.41
N LYS A 48 12.76 -0.51 -0.74
CA LYS A 48 13.22 0.88 -0.93
C LYS A 48 13.50 1.15 -2.40
N LYS A 49 13.07 2.33 -2.86
CA LYS A 49 13.15 2.80 -4.26
C LYS A 49 12.24 2.07 -5.25
N LYS A 50 11.39 1.15 -4.79
CA LYS A 50 10.37 0.50 -5.63
C LYS A 50 9.01 1.18 -5.46
N VAL A 51 8.20 1.10 -6.48
CA VAL A 51 6.76 1.36 -6.39
C VAL A 51 6.12 0.18 -5.67
N ILE A 52 5.47 0.42 -4.54
CA ILE A 52 4.79 -0.61 -3.76
C ILE A 52 3.29 -0.47 -3.98
N VAL A 53 2.67 -1.50 -4.56
CA VAL A 53 1.21 -1.64 -4.66
C VAL A 53 0.76 -2.59 -3.57
N VAL A 54 -0.05 -2.10 -2.63
CA VAL A 54 -0.63 -2.92 -1.56
C VAL A 54 -2.06 -3.27 -1.93
N VAL A 55 -2.37 -4.56 -1.91
CA VAL A 55 -3.69 -5.10 -2.26
C VAL A 55 -4.28 -5.83 -1.07
N ASN A 56 -5.48 -5.41 -0.62
CA ASN A 56 -6.25 -6.19 0.33
C ASN A 56 -6.73 -7.48 -0.35
N VAL A 57 -6.37 -8.63 0.20
CA VAL A 57 -6.74 -9.95 -0.33
C VAL A 57 -7.99 -10.45 0.37
N ALA A 58 -8.98 -10.90 -0.42
CA ALA A 58 -10.23 -11.49 0.04
C ALA A 58 -10.70 -12.59 -0.93
N SER A 59 -10.62 -13.84 -0.51
CA SER A 59 -10.92 -15.02 -1.37
C SER A 59 -12.40 -15.17 -1.68
N GLN A 60 -13.30 -14.61 -0.85
CA GLN A 60 -14.76 -14.69 -0.99
C GLN A 60 -15.39 -13.35 -1.37
N CYS A 61 -14.72 -12.58 -2.21
CA CYS A 61 -15.17 -11.27 -2.67
C CYS A 61 -15.72 -11.36 -4.11
N GLY A 62 -16.73 -10.54 -4.43
CA GLY A 62 -17.23 -10.40 -5.81
C GLY A 62 -16.19 -9.89 -6.80
N PHE A 63 -15.12 -9.26 -6.31
CA PHE A 63 -14.01 -8.73 -7.11
C PHE A 63 -12.78 -9.64 -7.14
N THR A 64 -12.84 -10.85 -6.58
CA THR A 64 -11.69 -11.78 -6.52
C THR A 64 -11.14 -12.13 -7.91
N SER A 65 -11.96 -12.06 -8.96
CA SER A 65 -11.50 -12.24 -10.35
C SER A 65 -10.43 -11.25 -10.79
N GLN A 66 -10.31 -10.10 -10.14
CA GLN A 66 -9.24 -9.11 -10.41
C GLN A 66 -7.83 -9.66 -10.12
N TYR A 67 -7.71 -10.72 -9.33
CA TYR A 67 -6.42 -11.36 -9.05
C TYR A 67 -5.70 -11.83 -10.32
N GLU A 68 -6.44 -12.26 -11.34
CA GLU A 68 -5.85 -12.64 -12.61
C GLU A 68 -5.13 -11.47 -13.29
N ASP A 69 -5.74 -10.30 -13.30
CA ASP A 69 -5.13 -9.10 -13.89
C ASP A 69 -3.99 -8.55 -13.04
N MET A 70 -4.10 -8.65 -11.71
CA MET A 70 -3.02 -8.29 -10.79
C MET A 70 -1.79 -9.17 -11.00
N GLN A 71 -1.97 -10.48 -11.19
CA GLN A 71 -0.90 -11.40 -11.49
C GLN A 71 -0.21 -11.06 -12.82
N LYS A 72 -0.97 -10.73 -13.86
CA LYS A 72 -0.42 -10.27 -15.15
C LYS A 72 0.42 -8.99 -14.99
N ILE A 73 -0.05 -8.03 -14.20
CA ILE A 73 0.71 -6.80 -13.90
C ILE A 73 2.00 -7.14 -13.15
N TRP A 74 1.93 -8.02 -12.16
CA TRP A 74 3.10 -8.48 -11.44
C TRP A 74 4.14 -9.11 -12.37
N GLU A 75 3.75 -10.02 -13.24
CA GLU A 75 4.62 -10.66 -14.22
C GLU A 75 5.31 -9.67 -15.16
N LEU A 76 4.60 -8.60 -15.56
CA LEU A 76 5.16 -7.56 -16.44
C LEU A 76 6.18 -6.65 -15.75
N TYR A 77 6.09 -6.49 -14.41
CA TYR A 77 6.83 -5.46 -13.70
C TYR A 77 7.73 -5.98 -12.58
N GLN A 78 7.67 -7.27 -12.19
CA GLN A 78 8.45 -7.84 -11.07
C GLN A 78 9.97 -7.66 -11.19
N GLU A 79 10.50 -7.60 -12.42
CA GLU A 79 11.93 -7.38 -12.70
C GLU A 79 12.30 -5.88 -12.77
N LYS A 80 11.35 -4.99 -12.49
CA LYS A 80 11.53 -3.53 -12.48
C LYS A 80 11.47 -3.01 -11.04
N ASP A 81 11.59 -1.68 -10.89
CA ASP A 81 11.44 -1.03 -9.57
C ASP A 81 9.96 -1.03 -9.10
N PHE A 82 9.38 -2.22 -8.97
CA PHE A 82 7.98 -2.45 -8.64
C PHE A 82 7.84 -3.67 -7.72
N VAL A 83 6.89 -3.61 -6.79
CA VAL A 83 6.44 -4.75 -6.01
C VAL A 83 4.93 -4.68 -5.79
N MET A 84 4.26 -5.81 -5.95
CA MET A 84 2.88 -6.00 -5.54
C MET A 84 2.88 -6.81 -4.24
N LEU A 85 2.15 -6.34 -3.22
CA LEU A 85 2.07 -6.96 -1.91
C LEU A 85 0.61 -7.27 -1.59
N GLY A 86 0.28 -8.54 -1.48
CA GLY A 86 -1.02 -8.99 -1.01
C GLY A 86 -1.10 -8.99 0.52
N VAL A 87 -2.17 -8.43 1.07
CA VAL A 87 -2.43 -8.36 2.50
C VAL A 87 -3.80 -8.95 2.79
N PRO A 88 -3.88 -10.21 3.20
CA PRO A 88 -5.15 -10.84 3.57
C PRO A 88 -5.72 -10.22 4.83
N SER A 89 -7.02 -9.90 4.83
CA SER A 89 -7.73 -9.45 6.02
C SER A 89 -9.18 -9.90 6.00
N ASN A 90 -9.66 -10.42 7.13
CA ASN A 90 -11.06 -10.79 7.31
C ASN A 90 -11.93 -9.65 7.89
N ASP A 91 -11.34 -8.47 8.16
CA ASP A 91 -12.03 -7.36 8.79
C ASP A 91 -13.00 -6.63 7.84
N PHE A 92 -12.86 -6.87 6.54
CA PHE A 92 -13.69 -6.27 5.50
C PHE A 92 -14.78 -7.25 5.06
N GLY A 93 -15.94 -7.22 5.77
CA GLY A 93 -17.10 -8.04 5.43
C GLY A 93 -16.90 -9.55 5.60
N GLN A 94 -15.91 -9.99 6.36
CA GLN A 94 -15.58 -11.39 6.62
C GLN A 94 -15.37 -12.23 5.35
N GLN A 95 -14.76 -11.61 4.34
CA GLN A 95 -14.56 -12.22 3.02
C GLN A 95 -13.22 -12.97 2.89
N GLU A 96 -12.44 -13.07 3.97
CA GLU A 96 -11.20 -13.86 4.03
C GLU A 96 -11.18 -14.76 5.29
N PRO A 97 -12.14 -15.71 5.41
CA PRO A 97 -12.25 -16.53 6.62
C PRO A 97 -11.19 -17.63 6.74
N GLY A 98 -10.52 -17.96 5.62
CA GLY A 98 -9.56 -19.06 5.54
C GLY A 98 -8.33 -18.90 6.44
N THR A 99 -7.65 -20.00 6.70
CA THR A 99 -6.31 -20.04 7.29
C THR A 99 -5.27 -19.55 6.27
N ASN A 100 -4.08 -19.17 6.71
CA ASN A 100 -2.98 -18.77 5.81
C ASN A 100 -2.72 -19.83 4.73
N LYS A 101 -2.75 -21.12 5.08
CA LYS A 101 -2.57 -22.22 4.14
C LYS A 101 -3.69 -22.30 3.10
N GLU A 102 -4.94 -22.12 3.50
CA GLU A 102 -6.08 -22.12 2.59
C GLU A 102 -6.04 -20.93 1.64
N ILE A 103 -5.71 -19.74 2.14
CA ILE A 103 -5.54 -18.52 1.36
C ILE A 103 -4.45 -18.72 0.30
N LYS A 104 -3.28 -19.21 0.72
CA LYS A 104 -2.17 -19.53 -0.19
C LYS A 104 -2.62 -20.48 -1.30
N ASN A 105 -3.15 -21.62 -0.92
CA ASN A 105 -3.61 -22.63 -1.89
C ASN A 105 -4.65 -22.07 -2.87
N PHE A 106 -5.59 -21.27 -2.40
CA PHE A 106 -6.58 -20.63 -3.23
C PHE A 106 -5.97 -19.68 -4.25
N CYS A 107 -5.11 -18.77 -3.78
CA CYS A 107 -4.47 -17.76 -4.63
C CYS A 107 -3.56 -18.39 -5.69
N GLU A 108 -2.74 -19.37 -5.30
CA GLU A 108 -1.82 -20.04 -6.21
C GLU A 108 -2.55 -20.95 -7.20
N SER A 109 -3.46 -21.81 -6.71
CA SER A 109 -4.07 -22.82 -7.57
C SER A 109 -5.11 -22.25 -8.54
N LYS A 110 -5.83 -21.20 -8.13
CA LYS A 110 -6.91 -20.64 -8.95
C LYS A 110 -6.44 -19.49 -9.85
N PHE A 111 -5.48 -18.71 -9.42
CA PHE A 111 -5.05 -17.48 -10.11
C PHE A 111 -3.56 -17.46 -10.45
N GLY A 112 -2.80 -18.47 -10.04
CA GLY A 112 -1.36 -18.52 -10.27
C GLY A 112 -0.56 -17.43 -9.53
N ILE A 113 -1.13 -16.85 -8.45
CA ILE A 113 -0.50 -15.74 -7.72
C ILE A 113 0.84 -16.19 -7.16
N ASN A 114 1.88 -15.40 -7.46
CA ASN A 114 3.21 -15.59 -6.94
C ASN A 114 3.88 -14.28 -6.46
N PHE A 115 3.14 -13.19 -6.37
CA PHE A 115 3.65 -12.00 -5.71
C PHE A 115 3.66 -12.17 -4.19
N PRO A 116 4.53 -11.43 -3.45
CA PRO A 116 4.63 -11.51 -2.00
C PRO A 116 3.30 -11.26 -1.30
N MET A 117 3.00 -12.05 -0.26
CA MET A 117 1.80 -11.88 0.56
C MET A 117 2.15 -11.97 2.04
N THR A 118 1.49 -11.18 2.87
CA THR A 118 1.59 -11.28 4.32
C THR A 118 0.70 -12.41 4.86
N GLU A 119 1.01 -12.91 6.06
CA GLU A 119 0.00 -13.62 6.84
C GLU A 119 -1.23 -12.73 7.09
N LYS A 120 -2.38 -13.37 7.31
CA LYS A 120 -3.63 -12.70 7.66
C LYS A 120 -3.59 -12.13 9.07
#